data_16ae440d235d4902a86d4c785ae04019
#
_entry.id   16ae440d235d4902a86d4c785ae04019
#
_cell.length_a   1.000
_cell.length_b   1.000
_cell.length_c   1.000
_cell.angle_alpha   90.00
_cell.angle_beta   90.00
_cell.angle_gamma   90.00
#
_symmetry.space_group_name_H-M   'P 1'
#
loop_
_entity.id
_entity.type
_entity.pdbx_description
1 polymer ?
#
loop_
_entity_poly.entity_id
_entity_poly.type
_entity_poly.pdbx_seq_one_letter_code
_entity_poly.pdbx_strand_id
1 'polypeptide(L)'
;VVHLAAKAGVRPSISNPDIYFDVNVNGTLCLVHAMNKYQVKKLVSSSSSSVYGNNIKIPYSETDNVDFPISPYAASKKSCELLIHTFHHLNKLDVINLRFFTVYGPRQRPDLAISKFFKSIYNGRSIDVYGDGSTSRDYIYIDDIFQGSFNLHIEKKCCILVWY
;
A
#
# COMPACT_ATOMS: atom_id res chain seq x y z
N VAL A 1 8.77 8.91 -10.89
CA VAL A 1 8.73 7.46 -10.61
C VAL A 1 7.42 7.11 -9.94
N VAL A 2 6.79 6.00 -10.34
CA VAL A 2 5.68 5.36 -9.63
C VAL A 2 6.22 4.06 -9.04
N HIS A 3 6.26 3.98 -7.71
CA HIS A 3 6.83 2.85 -6.96
C HIS A 3 5.74 1.97 -6.38
N LEU A 4 5.42 0.89 -7.07
CA LEU A 4 4.45 -0.12 -6.66
C LEU A 4 5.11 -1.45 -6.23
N ALA A 5 6.41 -1.59 -6.47
CA ALA A 5 7.13 -2.82 -6.17
C ALA A 5 7.24 -3.03 -4.65
N ALA A 6 6.71 -4.14 -4.18
CA ALA A 6 6.78 -4.52 -2.78
C ALA A 6 6.44 -6.00 -2.57
N LYS A 7 6.91 -6.55 -1.46
CA LYS A 7 6.34 -7.77 -0.90
C LYS A 7 5.05 -7.41 -0.17
N ALA A 8 3.93 -7.98 -0.57
CA ALA A 8 2.61 -7.68 -0.01
C ALA A 8 2.02 -8.87 0.75
N GLY A 9 1.15 -8.61 1.73
CA GLY A 9 0.41 -9.60 2.48
C GLY A 9 0.68 -9.56 3.98
N VAL A 10 -0.35 -9.29 4.77
CA VAL A 10 -0.27 -9.20 6.23
C VAL A 10 0.08 -10.56 6.86
N ARG A 11 -0.74 -11.59 6.56
CA ARG A 11 -0.53 -12.93 7.16
C ARG A 11 0.83 -13.55 6.83
N PRO A 12 1.29 -13.58 5.56
CA PRO A 12 2.61 -14.13 5.24
C PRO A 12 3.75 -13.35 5.88
N SER A 13 3.58 -12.06 6.20
CA SER A 13 4.63 -11.28 6.86
C SER A 13 4.91 -11.71 8.30
N ILE A 14 3.92 -12.30 8.97
CA ILE A 14 4.09 -12.81 10.33
C ILE A 14 5.05 -14.01 10.36
N SER A 15 4.93 -14.88 9.35
CA SER A 15 5.76 -16.08 9.26
C SER A 15 7.17 -15.83 8.72
N ASN A 16 7.36 -14.76 7.94
CA ASN A 16 8.67 -14.42 7.34
C ASN A 16 8.82 -12.90 7.26
N PRO A 17 9.12 -12.23 8.38
CA PRO A 17 9.20 -10.77 8.43
C PRO A 17 10.38 -10.19 7.65
N ASP A 18 11.52 -10.88 7.63
CA ASP A 18 12.79 -10.35 7.10
C ASP A 18 12.68 -9.94 5.63
N ILE A 19 12.04 -10.78 4.80
CA ILE A 19 11.86 -10.49 3.38
C ILE A 19 11.01 -9.22 3.14
N TYR A 20 10.13 -8.86 4.09
CA TYR A 20 9.33 -7.63 3.97
C TYR A 20 10.17 -6.39 4.23
N PHE A 21 11.07 -6.44 5.18
CA PHE A 21 12.02 -5.33 5.42
C PHE A 21 13.05 -5.24 4.32
N ASP A 22 13.59 -6.35 3.87
CA ASP A 22 14.57 -6.36 2.79
C ASP A 22 13.99 -5.84 1.47
N VAL A 23 12.87 -6.39 1.02
CA VAL A 23 12.26 -5.98 -0.25
C VAL A 23 11.64 -4.59 -0.16
N ASN A 24 10.87 -4.30 0.90
CA ASN A 24 10.11 -3.05 0.96
C ASN A 24 11.00 -1.88 1.41
N VAL A 25 11.72 -2.02 2.51
CA VAL A 25 12.48 -0.90 3.09
C VAL A 25 13.81 -0.73 2.36
N ASN A 26 14.63 -1.77 2.26
CA ASN A 26 15.92 -1.69 1.56
C ASN A 26 15.71 -1.42 0.07
N GLY A 27 14.71 -2.07 -0.57
CA GLY A 27 14.36 -1.79 -1.97
C GLY A 27 13.94 -0.34 -2.20
N THR A 28 13.14 0.24 -1.31
CA THR A 28 12.78 1.66 -1.37
C THR A 28 14.00 2.56 -1.16
N LEU A 29 14.90 2.22 -0.22
CA LEU A 29 16.15 2.95 0.00
C LEU A 29 17.02 2.94 -1.26
N CYS A 30 17.20 1.80 -1.90
CA CYS A 30 17.92 1.70 -3.18
C CYS A 30 17.30 2.61 -4.27
N LEU A 31 15.97 2.61 -4.36
CA LEU A 31 15.24 3.44 -5.32
C LEU A 31 15.48 4.93 -5.08
N VAL A 32 15.32 5.43 -3.84
CA VAL A 32 15.49 6.86 -3.56
C VAL A 32 16.94 7.30 -3.72
N HIS A 33 17.92 6.44 -3.44
CA HIS A 33 19.32 6.70 -3.78
C HIS A 33 19.55 6.82 -5.30
N ALA A 34 18.98 5.92 -6.09
CA ALA A 34 19.04 6.00 -7.55
C ALA A 34 18.38 7.28 -8.06
N MET A 35 17.19 7.61 -7.54
CA MET A 35 16.47 8.84 -7.90
C MET A 35 17.34 10.08 -7.60
N ASN A 36 17.98 10.13 -6.43
CA ASN A 36 18.85 11.24 -6.08
C ASN A 36 20.09 11.31 -6.99
N LYS A 37 20.73 10.17 -7.27
CA LYS A 37 21.89 10.09 -8.18
C LYS A 37 21.56 10.60 -9.57
N TYR A 38 20.40 10.22 -10.12
CA TYR A 38 19.98 10.59 -11.47
C TYR A 38 19.08 11.82 -11.54
N GLN A 39 18.96 12.57 -10.45
CA GLN A 39 18.19 13.81 -10.33
C GLN A 39 16.71 13.67 -10.73
N VAL A 40 16.14 12.50 -10.52
CA VAL A 40 14.69 12.25 -10.67
C VAL A 40 13.98 12.74 -9.42
N LYS A 41 13.12 13.75 -9.55
CA LYS A 41 12.59 14.47 -8.39
C LYS A 41 11.19 14.06 -7.94
N LYS A 42 10.41 13.37 -8.77
CA LYS A 42 9.02 13.00 -8.45
C LYS A 42 8.87 11.53 -8.12
N LEU A 43 8.23 11.24 -6.98
CA LEU A 43 7.93 9.90 -6.50
C LEU A 43 6.47 9.79 -6.06
N VAL A 44 5.73 8.87 -6.66
CA VAL A 44 4.46 8.36 -6.14
C VAL A 44 4.73 6.96 -5.60
N SER A 45 4.52 6.75 -4.31
CA SER A 45 4.79 5.48 -3.64
C SER A 45 3.52 4.85 -3.08
N SER A 46 3.38 3.54 -3.28
CA SER A 46 2.30 2.79 -2.67
C SER A 46 2.61 2.46 -1.20
N SER A 47 1.87 3.07 -0.30
CA SER A 47 1.73 2.62 1.08
C SER A 47 0.56 1.64 1.20
N SER A 48 -0.05 1.52 2.37
CA SER A 48 -1.15 0.58 2.62
C SER A 48 -2.02 1.09 3.77
N SER A 49 -3.32 0.84 3.70
CA SER A 49 -4.23 1.02 4.83
C SER A 49 -3.86 0.18 6.06
N SER A 50 -3.05 -0.86 5.89
CA SER A 50 -2.54 -1.67 7.01
C SER A 50 -1.72 -0.86 8.02
N VAL A 51 -1.19 0.32 7.65
CA VAL A 51 -0.44 1.20 8.57
C VAL A 51 -1.32 1.74 9.70
N TYR A 52 -2.65 1.79 9.51
CA TYR A 52 -3.58 2.24 10.54
C TYR A 52 -3.73 1.27 11.72
N GLY A 53 -3.30 0.02 11.56
CA GLY A 53 -3.38 -0.97 12.62
C GLY A 53 -4.81 -1.20 13.11
N ASN A 54 -5.03 -1.08 14.42
CA ASN A 54 -6.34 -1.23 15.08
C ASN A 54 -7.04 0.12 15.32
N ASN A 55 -6.86 1.11 14.44
CA ASN A 55 -7.58 2.37 14.56
C ASN A 55 -9.09 2.13 14.50
N ILE A 56 -9.82 2.64 15.50
CA ILE A 56 -11.28 2.51 15.64
C ILE A 56 -12.04 3.65 14.96
N LYS A 57 -11.37 4.74 14.63
CA LYS A 57 -11.98 5.89 13.95
C LYS A 57 -12.31 5.53 12.51
N ILE A 58 -13.53 5.79 12.08
CA ILE A 58 -14.02 5.60 10.71
C ILE A 58 -14.74 6.89 10.27
N PRO A 59 -14.43 7.42 9.09
CA PRO A 59 -13.40 7.02 8.13
C PRO A 59 -11.97 7.32 8.62
N TYR A 60 -10.97 6.60 8.11
CA TYR A 60 -9.57 6.91 8.39
C TYR A 60 -9.19 8.26 7.78
N SER A 61 -8.20 8.91 8.34
CA SER A 61 -7.67 10.18 7.83
C SER A 61 -6.16 10.10 7.66
N GLU A 62 -5.63 10.89 6.77
CA GLU A 62 -4.18 11.02 6.55
C GLU A 62 -3.45 11.48 7.83
N THR A 63 -4.15 12.26 8.66
CA THR A 63 -3.63 12.80 9.92
C THR A 63 -3.75 11.86 11.11
N ASP A 64 -4.40 10.71 10.95
CA ASP A 64 -4.52 9.73 12.03
C ASP A 64 -3.14 9.17 12.39
N ASN A 65 -2.96 8.88 13.69
CA ASN A 65 -1.74 8.24 14.16
C ASN A 65 -1.60 6.83 13.59
N VAL A 66 -0.46 6.54 12.99
CA VAL A 66 -0.11 5.25 12.38
C VAL A 66 1.20 4.68 12.93
N ASP A 67 1.54 5.00 14.19
CA ASP A 67 2.78 4.57 14.82
C ASP A 67 2.68 3.19 15.48
N PHE A 68 1.50 2.56 15.43
CA PHE A 68 1.24 1.25 16.03
C PHE A 68 0.81 0.20 15.00
N PRO A 69 1.67 -0.13 14.02
CA PRO A 69 1.37 -1.18 13.04
C PRO A 69 1.30 -2.54 13.73
N ILE A 70 0.34 -3.38 13.34
CA ILE A 70 0.08 -4.69 13.93
C ILE A 70 0.59 -5.88 13.11
N SER A 71 1.44 -5.62 12.12
CA SER A 71 2.09 -6.68 11.35
C SER A 71 3.43 -6.20 10.78
N PRO A 72 4.38 -7.12 10.51
CA PRO A 72 5.64 -6.78 9.86
C PRO A 72 5.45 -6.11 8.49
N TYR A 73 4.45 -6.52 7.71
CA TYR A 73 4.07 -5.83 6.47
C TYR A 73 3.69 -4.36 6.71
N ALA A 74 2.80 -4.10 7.67
CA ALA A 74 2.39 -2.74 8.00
C ALA A 74 3.58 -1.90 8.50
N ALA A 75 4.42 -2.48 9.37
CA ALA A 75 5.64 -1.83 9.86
C ALA A 75 6.60 -1.49 8.70
N SER A 76 6.82 -2.40 7.77
CA SER A 76 7.68 -2.14 6.60
C SER A 76 7.12 -1.03 5.70
N LYS A 77 5.79 -0.96 5.51
CA LYS A 77 5.15 0.12 4.74
C LYS A 77 5.25 1.47 5.45
N LYS A 78 5.03 1.51 6.76
CA LYS A 78 5.25 2.73 7.55
C LYS A 78 6.71 3.18 7.51
N SER A 79 7.65 2.25 7.61
CA SER A 79 9.09 2.56 7.48
C SER A 79 9.42 3.19 6.12
N CYS A 80 8.79 2.71 5.04
CA CYS A 80 8.94 3.33 3.72
C CYS A 80 8.41 4.78 3.69
N GLU A 81 7.25 5.07 4.31
CA GLU A 81 6.73 6.44 4.41
C GLU A 81 7.72 7.37 5.11
N LEU A 82 8.28 6.93 6.25
CA LEU A 82 9.26 7.70 7.01
C LEU A 82 10.56 7.92 6.23
N LEU A 83 11.06 6.88 5.59
CA LEU A 83 12.25 6.94 4.74
C LEU A 83 12.06 7.94 3.60
N ILE A 84 10.98 7.82 2.86
CA ILE A 84 10.64 8.70 1.74
C ILE A 84 10.49 10.15 2.20
N HIS A 85 9.83 10.39 3.34
CA HIS A 85 9.71 11.72 3.93
C HIS A 85 11.07 12.32 4.29
N THR A 86 12.00 11.50 4.82
CA THR A 86 13.37 11.95 5.11
C THR A 86 14.07 12.43 3.83
N PHE A 87 13.97 11.67 2.74
CA PHE A 87 14.57 12.07 1.45
C PHE A 87 13.85 13.27 0.81
N HIS A 88 12.55 13.43 1.02
CA HIS A 88 11.87 14.67 0.68
C HIS A 88 12.52 15.88 1.36
N HIS A 89 12.75 15.79 2.67
CA HIS A 89 13.38 16.87 3.43
C HIS A 89 14.81 17.15 2.96
N LEU A 90 15.65 16.12 2.88
CA LEU A 90 17.08 16.23 2.57
C LEU A 90 17.36 16.57 1.10
N ASN A 91 16.67 15.94 0.18
CA ASN A 91 16.98 15.97 -1.25
C ASN A 91 15.94 16.71 -2.10
N LYS A 92 14.94 17.30 -1.45
CA LYS A 92 13.84 18.05 -2.09
C LYS A 92 13.11 17.21 -3.15
N LEU A 93 12.88 15.94 -2.83
CA LEU A 93 12.02 15.09 -3.66
C LEU A 93 10.55 15.50 -3.52
N ASP A 94 9.83 15.63 -4.61
CA ASP A 94 8.36 15.75 -4.61
C ASP A 94 7.77 14.36 -4.40
N VAL A 95 7.10 14.12 -3.27
CA VAL A 95 6.67 12.77 -2.87
C VAL A 95 5.20 12.73 -2.56
N ILE A 96 4.55 11.64 -2.99
CA ILE A 96 3.19 11.30 -2.60
C ILE A 96 3.20 9.85 -2.14
N ASN A 97 2.72 9.59 -0.92
CA ASN A 97 2.49 8.26 -0.39
C ASN A 97 0.98 7.94 -0.43
N LEU A 98 0.58 6.91 -1.16
CA LEU A 98 -0.81 6.50 -1.33
C LEU A 98 -1.11 5.31 -0.42
N ARG A 99 -1.99 5.49 0.58
CA ARG A 99 -2.44 4.43 1.47
C ARG A 99 -3.62 3.70 0.86
N PHE A 100 -3.33 2.75 -0.02
CA PHE A 100 -4.36 1.96 -0.68
C PHE A 100 -5.08 1.02 0.28
N PHE A 101 -6.39 0.94 0.12
CA PHE A 101 -7.23 -0.12 0.67
C PHE A 101 -7.20 -1.36 -0.23
N THR A 102 -8.30 -2.09 -0.33
CA THR A 102 -8.32 -3.33 -1.12
C THR A 102 -8.63 -3.01 -2.57
N VAL A 103 -7.60 -3.02 -3.40
CA VAL A 103 -7.74 -2.84 -4.85
C VAL A 103 -8.19 -4.15 -5.50
N TYR A 104 -9.19 -4.08 -6.37
CA TYR A 104 -9.67 -5.23 -7.14
C TYR A 104 -9.74 -4.91 -8.64
N GLY A 105 -9.80 -5.96 -9.47
CA GLY A 105 -9.90 -5.84 -10.91
C GLY A 105 -9.17 -6.97 -11.66
N PRO A 106 -9.05 -6.86 -12.99
CA PRO A 106 -8.32 -7.81 -13.80
C PRO A 106 -6.89 -8.04 -13.29
N ARG A 107 -6.43 -9.29 -13.31
CA ARG A 107 -5.09 -9.71 -12.85
C ARG A 107 -4.87 -9.54 -11.34
N GLN A 108 -5.93 -9.39 -10.54
CA GLN A 108 -5.79 -9.42 -9.09
C GLN A 108 -5.12 -10.72 -8.64
N ARG A 109 -4.30 -10.64 -7.59
CA ARG A 109 -3.66 -11.81 -6.99
C ARG A 109 -4.69 -12.91 -6.66
N PRO A 110 -4.39 -14.18 -6.95
CA PRO A 110 -5.35 -15.27 -6.79
C PRO A 110 -5.67 -15.63 -5.34
N ASP A 111 -4.87 -15.14 -4.39
CA ASP A 111 -5.06 -15.35 -2.95
C ASP A 111 -6.03 -14.36 -2.28
N LEU A 112 -6.44 -13.31 -2.99
CA LEU A 112 -7.40 -12.32 -2.48
C LEU A 112 -8.84 -12.79 -2.60
N ALA A 113 -9.70 -12.33 -1.68
CA ALA A 113 -11.08 -12.81 -1.51
C ALA A 113 -11.90 -12.75 -2.81
N ILE A 114 -11.95 -11.60 -3.49
CA ILE A 114 -12.74 -11.43 -4.73
C ILE A 114 -12.29 -12.43 -5.80
N SER A 115 -10.97 -12.58 -6.01
CA SER A 115 -10.42 -13.52 -6.98
C SER A 115 -10.75 -14.97 -6.63
N LYS A 116 -10.64 -15.34 -5.34
CA LYS A 116 -10.99 -16.68 -4.85
C LYS A 116 -12.49 -16.97 -5.03
N PHE A 117 -13.34 -16.05 -4.64
CA PHE A 117 -14.78 -16.20 -4.71
C PHE A 117 -15.22 -16.35 -6.16
N PHE A 118 -14.74 -15.47 -7.04
CA PHE A 118 -15.04 -15.55 -8.46
C PHE A 118 -14.65 -16.90 -9.06
N LYS A 119 -13.43 -17.37 -8.77
CA LYS A 119 -12.93 -18.65 -9.23
C LYS A 119 -13.73 -19.84 -8.67
N SER A 120 -14.14 -19.78 -7.42
CA SER A 120 -14.95 -20.84 -6.80
C SER A 120 -16.34 -20.89 -7.42
N ILE A 121 -17.02 -19.77 -7.58
CA ILE A 121 -18.34 -19.67 -8.21
C ILE A 121 -18.27 -20.17 -9.66
N TYR A 122 -17.28 -19.70 -10.43
CA TYR A 122 -17.12 -20.13 -11.83
C TYR A 122 -16.93 -21.63 -11.98
N ASN A 123 -16.28 -22.28 -11.02
CA ASN A 123 -16.07 -23.74 -11.02
C ASN A 123 -17.16 -24.53 -10.26
N GLY A 124 -18.28 -23.90 -9.90
CA GLY A 124 -19.37 -24.55 -9.15
C GLY A 124 -18.98 -25.04 -7.75
N ARG A 125 -17.96 -24.41 -7.12
CA ARG A 125 -17.46 -24.77 -5.79
C ARG A 125 -18.04 -23.84 -4.73
N SER A 126 -18.14 -24.34 -3.49
CA SER A 126 -18.50 -23.53 -2.33
C SER A 126 -17.47 -22.45 -2.05
N ILE A 127 -17.92 -21.38 -1.41
CA ILE A 127 -17.08 -20.29 -0.93
C ILE A 127 -16.92 -20.43 0.59
N ASP A 128 -15.67 -20.37 1.05
CA ASP A 128 -15.38 -20.30 2.48
C ASP A 128 -15.52 -18.84 2.95
N VAL A 129 -16.52 -18.57 3.77
CA VAL A 129 -16.72 -17.27 4.42
C VAL A 129 -16.15 -17.33 5.82
N TYR A 130 -15.18 -16.51 6.13
CA TYR A 130 -14.58 -16.41 7.46
C TYR A 130 -15.35 -15.40 8.31
N GLY A 131 -15.83 -15.85 9.48
CA GLY A 131 -16.64 -15.04 10.39
C GLY A 131 -18.14 -15.15 10.08
N ASP A 132 -18.89 -14.19 10.60
CA ASP A 132 -20.36 -14.13 10.54
C ASP A 132 -20.91 -13.26 9.39
N GLY A 133 -20.02 -12.73 8.55
CA GLY A 133 -20.38 -11.82 7.45
C GLY A 133 -20.54 -10.35 7.86
N SER A 134 -20.32 -10.00 9.13
CA SER A 134 -20.43 -8.60 9.61
C SER A 134 -19.23 -7.73 9.23
N THR A 135 -18.13 -8.36 8.80
CA THR A 135 -16.91 -7.62 8.42
C THR A 135 -17.08 -6.91 7.06
N SER A 136 -16.69 -5.65 7.01
CA SER A 136 -16.67 -4.86 5.78
C SER A 136 -15.24 -4.45 5.40
N ARG A 137 -15.04 -4.11 4.14
CA ARG A 137 -13.78 -3.57 3.60
C ARG A 137 -14.11 -2.58 2.50
N ASP A 138 -13.26 -1.56 2.36
CA ASP A 138 -13.31 -0.69 1.21
C ASP A 138 -12.62 -1.36 0.03
N TYR A 139 -13.33 -1.41 -1.08
CA TYR A 139 -12.87 -1.99 -2.33
C TYR A 139 -12.87 -0.92 -3.42
N ILE A 140 -11.72 -0.77 -4.08
CA ILE A 140 -11.54 0.21 -5.16
C ILE A 140 -11.16 -0.51 -6.44
N TYR A 141 -11.80 -0.14 -7.54
CA TYR A 141 -11.47 -0.71 -8.85
C TYR A 141 -10.12 -0.20 -9.35
N ILE A 142 -9.39 -1.06 -10.05
CA ILE A 142 -8.00 -0.75 -10.46
C ILE A 142 -7.88 0.48 -11.36
N ASP A 143 -8.86 0.76 -12.22
CA ASP A 143 -8.81 1.91 -13.12
C ASP A 143 -8.93 3.23 -12.36
N ASP A 144 -9.72 3.27 -11.26
CA ASP A 144 -9.82 4.45 -10.39
C ASP A 144 -8.49 4.73 -9.71
N ILE A 145 -7.82 3.68 -9.23
CA ILE A 145 -6.47 3.76 -8.66
C ILE A 145 -5.47 4.29 -9.69
N PHE A 146 -5.55 3.79 -10.92
CA PHE A 146 -4.65 4.22 -11.98
C PHE A 146 -4.84 5.69 -12.33
N GLN A 147 -6.09 6.12 -12.58
CA GLN A 147 -6.39 7.51 -12.90
C GLN A 147 -5.98 8.46 -11.78
N GLY A 148 -6.32 8.12 -10.53
CA GLY A 148 -5.95 8.93 -9.39
C GLY A 148 -4.43 9.04 -9.19
N SER A 149 -3.73 7.92 -9.25
CA SER A 149 -2.25 7.91 -9.12
C SER A 149 -1.56 8.68 -10.24
N PHE A 150 -2.10 8.63 -11.46
CA PHE A 150 -1.58 9.36 -12.61
C PHE A 150 -1.81 10.87 -12.48
N ASN A 151 -3.02 11.29 -12.10
CA ASN A 151 -3.35 12.71 -11.91
C ASN A 151 -2.49 13.33 -10.80
N LEU A 152 -2.30 12.63 -9.69
CA LEU A 152 -1.45 13.07 -8.59
C LEU A 152 0.03 13.19 -8.99
N HIS A 153 0.50 12.39 -9.95
CA HIS A 153 1.85 12.54 -10.47
C HIS A 153 2.07 13.89 -11.17
N ILE A 154 1.02 14.51 -11.67
CA ILE A 154 1.05 15.81 -12.35
C ILE A 154 1.00 16.96 -11.34
N GLU A 155 0.30 16.79 -10.22
CA GLU A 155 0.16 17.81 -9.16
C GLU A 155 1.45 17.89 -8.31
N LYS A 156 1.70 19.09 -7.79
CA LYS A 156 2.91 19.37 -7.00
C LYS A 156 2.53 19.43 -5.53
N LYS A 157 2.83 18.40 -4.72
CA LYS A 157 3.01 18.58 -3.25
C LYS A 157 3.45 17.25 -2.59
N CYS A 158 4.32 17.34 -1.58
CA CYS A 158 4.57 16.24 -0.65
C CYS A 158 3.33 16.04 0.20
N CYS A 159 2.69 14.89 0.07
CA CYS A 159 1.50 14.54 0.85
C CYS A 159 1.42 13.02 1.08
N ILE A 160 0.66 12.68 2.11
CA ILE A 160 0.14 11.33 2.33
C ILE A 160 -1.34 11.42 1.96
N LEU A 161 -1.83 10.48 1.17
CA LEU A 161 -3.22 10.41 0.77
C LEU A 161 -3.80 9.05 1.11
N VAL A 162 -4.99 9.06 1.67
CA VAL A 162 -5.84 7.87 1.85
C VAL A 162 -6.70 7.76 0.60
N TRP A 163 -6.72 6.56 0.02
CA TRP A 163 -7.53 6.28 -1.15
C TRP A 163 -8.58 5.24 -0.80
N TYR A 164 -9.82 5.71 -0.72
CA TYR A 164 -10.99 4.89 -0.44
C TYR A 164 -11.55 4.27 -1.71
#